data_675819f9eeb818a6530478672f93e2c1
#
_entry.id   675819f9eeb818a6530478672f93e2c1
#
_cell.length_a   1.000
_cell.length_b   1.000
_cell.length_c   1.000
_cell.angle_alpha   90.00
_cell.angle_beta   90.00
_cell.angle_gamma   90.00
#
_symmetry.space_group_name_H-M   'P 1'
#
loop_
_entity.id
_entity.type
_entity.pdbx_description
1 polymer ?
#
loop_
_entity_poly.entity_id
_entity_poly.type
_entity_poly.pdbx_seq_one_letter_code
_entity_poly.pdbx_strand_id
1 'polypeptide(L)'
;MASTEAMLAAGSRVVMVDRDEVALMALCNKHGDAVIPLVVDLLDPKDCATLLPRVLEKAGQLDILHANAGTYVGGDLVDADTGAIDRMLNLNVNVVIKNVHDVLPHMIERRTGDIIVTSSLAAHFPTPWEPVYASSKWAINCFVQTVRRQVFKHGIRVGSISPGPVISALLADWPPKKLKEAR
;
A
#
# COMPACT_ATOMS: atom_id res chain seq x y z
N MET A 1 -5.50 3.45 -8.63
CA MET A 1 -6.57 3.53 -9.67
C MET A 1 -7.02 2.14 -10.09
N ALA A 2 -6.23 1.34 -10.80
CA ALA A 2 -6.66 0.03 -11.31
C ALA A 2 -7.26 -0.91 -10.23
N SER A 3 -6.67 -0.98 -9.04
CA SER A 3 -7.22 -1.77 -7.93
C SER A 3 -8.58 -1.26 -7.47
N THR A 4 -8.76 0.06 -7.38
CA THR A 4 -10.05 0.68 -7.02
C THR A 4 -11.11 0.33 -8.06
N GLU A 5 -10.80 0.48 -9.33
CA GLU A 5 -11.74 0.14 -10.42
C GLU A 5 -12.12 -1.35 -10.42
N ALA A 6 -11.16 -2.23 -10.14
CA ALA A 6 -11.43 -3.67 -10.01
C ALA A 6 -12.33 -4.00 -8.82
N MET A 7 -12.12 -3.36 -7.67
CA MET A 7 -12.96 -3.54 -6.48
C MET A 7 -14.37 -3.00 -6.71
N LEU A 8 -14.51 -1.83 -7.33
CA LEU A 8 -15.81 -1.25 -7.70
C LEU A 8 -16.57 -2.14 -8.69
N ALA A 9 -15.87 -2.68 -9.71
CA ALA A 9 -16.47 -3.61 -10.66
C ALA A 9 -16.94 -4.92 -10.01
N ALA A 10 -16.29 -5.31 -8.90
CA ALA A 10 -16.73 -6.46 -8.07
C ALA A 10 -17.84 -6.10 -7.06
N GLY A 11 -18.40 -4.89 -7.10
CA GLY A 11 -19.49 -4.45 -6.23
C GLY A 11 -19.05 -3.94 -4.86
N SER A 12 -17.76 -3.71 -4.64
CA SER A 12 -17.26 -3.17 -3.37
C SER A 12 -17.53 -1.67 -3.27
N ARG A 13 -17.76 -1.19 -2.04
CA ARG A 13 -17.64 0.22 -1.68
C ARG A 13 -16.20 0.49 -1.25
N VAL A 14 -15.56 1.53 -1.78
CA VAL A 14 -14.12 1.76 -1.58
C VAL A 14 -13.87 3.05 -0.83
N VAL A 15 -13.19 2.98 0.32
CA VAL A 15 -12.60 4.14 0.97
C VAL A 15 -11.24 4.37 0.32
N MET A 16 -11.11 5.46 -0.44
CA MET A 16 -9.86 5.85 -1.07
C MET A 16 -9.09 6.79 -0.17
N VAL A 17 -7.84 6.45 0.09
CA VAL A 17 -6.95 7.20 0.97
C VAL A 17 -5.79 7.78 0.17
N ASP A 18 -5.60 9.07 0.23
CA ASP A 18 -4.43 9.78 -0.30
C ASP A 18 -4.23 11.08 0.48
N ARG A 19 -3.03 11.64 0.43
CA ARG A 19 -2.73 12.98 0.94
C ARG A 19 -3.06 14.08 -0.06
N ASP A 20 -3.13 13.75 -1.35
CA ASP A 20 -3.50 14.68 -2.43
C ASP A 20 -5.03 14.75 -2.53
N GLU A 21 -5.61 15.73 -1.84
CA GLU A 21 -7.05 15.96 -1.82
C GLU A 21 -7.61 16.24 -3.21
N VAL A 22 -6.89 16.99 -4.05
CA VAL A 22 -7.37 17.38 -5.39
C VAL A 22 -7.48 16.14 -6.28
N ALA A 23 -6.43 15.32 -6.30
CA ALA A 23 -6.43 14.06 -7.06
C ALA A 23 -7.49 13.09 -6.53
N LEU A 24 -7.65 13.01 -5.21
CA LEU A 24 -8.63 12.15 -4.57
C LEU A 24 -10.06 12.54 -4.94
N MET A 25 -10.41 13.83 -4.84
CA MET A 25 -11.75 14.34 -5.18
C MET A 25 -12.08 14.19 -6.66
N ALA A 26 -11.11 14.38 -7.55
CA ALA A 26 -11.30 14.16 -8.98
C ALA A 26 -11.70 12.72 -9.31
N LEU A 27 -11.14 11.75 -8.58
CA LEU A 27 -11.48 10.33 -8.71
C LEU A 27 -12.85 10.00 -8.12
N CYS A 28 -13.19 10.58 -6.96
CA CYS A 28 -14.49 10.37 -6.33
C CYS A 28 -15.63 10.90 -7.19
N ASN A 29 -15.45 12.06 -7.81
CA ASN A 29 -16.43 12.64 -8.72
C ASN A 29 -16.74 11.73 -9.93
N LYS A 30 -15.76 10.89 -10.34
CA LYS A 30 -15.95 9.93 -11.43
C LYS A 30 -16.81 8.73 -11.03
N HIS A 31 -16.79 8.33 -9.75
CA HIS A 31 -17.36 7.06 -9.28
C HIS A 31 -18.57 7.23 -8.33
N GLY A 32 -18.91 8.46 -7.96
CA GLY A 32 -20.05 8.77 -7.09
C GLY A 32 -19.93 8.12 -5.69
N ASP A 33 -21.07 7.76 -5.11
CA ASP A 33 -21.19 7.27 -3.72
C ASP A 33 -20.50 5.91 -3.45
N ALA A 34 -20.09 5.21 -4.50
CA ALA A 34 -19.34 3.97 -4.36
C ALA A 34 -17.90 4.19 -3.84
N VAL A 35 -17.42 5.45 -3.89
CA VAL A 35 -16.10 5.85 -3.42
C VAL A 35 -16.23 6.89 -2.33
N ILE A 36 -15.59 6.64 -1.19
CA ILE A 36 -15.51 7.54 -0.04
C ILE A 36 -14.09 8.13 0.01
N PRO A 37 -13.91 9.44 -0.19
CA PRO A 37 -12.60 10.05 -0.06
C PRO A 37 -12.19 10.21 1.40
N LEU A 38 -10.91 9.95 1.68
CA LEU A 38 -10.32 10.14 2.99
C LEU A 38 -8.91 10.73 2.85
N VAL A 39 -8.80 12.03 3.10
CA VAL A 39 -7.49 12.71 3.08
C VAL A 39 -6.73 12.35 4.33
N VAL A 40 -5.57 11.67 4.17
CA VAL A 40 -4.66 11.25 5.23
C VAL A 40 -3.24 11.27 4.71
N ASP A 41 -2.33 11.95 5.42
CA ASP A 41 -0.89 11.77 5.21
C ASP A 41 -0.39 10.60 6.06
N LEU A 42 -0.15 9.47 5.41
CA LEU A 42 0.35 8.26 6.06
C LEU A 42 1.75 8.42 6.68
N LEU A 43 2.50 9.45 6.28
CA LEU A 43 3.81 9.79 6.87
C LEU A 43 3.71 10.66 8.11
N ASP A 44 2.58 11.31 8.35
CA ASP A 44 2.29 11.95 9.65
C ASP A 44 1.73 10.90 10.62
N PRO A 45 2.45 10.58 11.73
CA PRO A 45 1.99 9.55 12.66
C PRO A 45 0.65 9.86 13.33
N LYS A 46 0.33 11.15 13.53
CA LYS A 46 -0.93 11.57 14.16
C LYS A 46 -2.09 11.40 13.19
N ASP A 47 -1.90 11.79 11.94
CA ASP A 47 -2.91 11.66 10.90
C ASP A 47 -3.12 10.17 10.55
N CYS A 48 -2.06 9.41 10.38
CA CYS A 48 -2.11 7.96 10.13
C CYS A 48 -2.89 7.21 11.22
N ALA A 49 -2.73 7.57 12.50
CA ALA A 49 -3.46 6.95 13.61
C ALA A 49 -4.98 7.19 13.56
N THR A 50 -5.45 8.18 12.80
CA THR A 50 -6.89 8.45 12.60
C THR A 50 -7.52 7.59 11.52
N LEU A 51 -6.72 6.87 10.72
CA LEU A 51 -7.17 6.18 9.52
C LEU A 51 -8.30 5.18 9.80
N LEU A 52 -8.06 4.17 10.63
CA LEU A 52 -9.08 3.16 10.90
C LEU A 52 -10.33 3.73 11.57
N PRO A 53 -10.26 4.55 12.63
CA PRO A 53 -11.45 5.20 13.21
C PRO A 53 -12.31 5.93 12.17
N ARG A 54 -11.69 6.72 11.29
CA ARG A 54 -12.40 7.47 10.23
C ARG A 54 -12.99 6.56 9.15
N VAL A 55 -12.30 5.44 8.83
CA VAL A 55 -12.85 4.42 7.90
C VAL A 55 -14.10 3.79 8.51
N LEU A 56 -14.07 3.39 9.77
CA LEU A 56 -15.22 2.78 10.45
C LEU A 56 -16.38 3.75 10.62
N GLU A 57 -16.11 5.01 10.93
CA GLU A 57 -17.12 6.08 10.99
C GLU A 57 -17.86 6.24 9.67
N LYS A 58 -17.12 6.25 8.53
CA LYS A 58 -17.69 6.51 7.19
C LYS A 58 -18.29 5.28 6.53
N ALA A 59 -17.70 4.12 6.73
CA ALA A 59 -18.07 2.88 6.03
C ALA A 59 -18.81 1.87 6.92
N GLY A 60 -18.76 2.01 8.24
CA GLY A 60 -19.34 1.11 9.23
C GLY A 60 -18.49 -0.11 9.52
N GLN A 61 -17.79 -0.65 8.52
CA GLN A 61 -16.91 -1.81 8.65
C GLN A 61 -15.78 -1.77 7.62
N LEU A 62 -14.77 -2.62 7.83
CA LEU A 62 -13.67 -2.84 6.90
C LEU A 62 -13.51 -4.35 6.63
N ASP A 63 -13.76 -4.77 5.40
CA ASP A 63 -13.63 -6.17 4.98
C ASP A 63 -12.28 -6.43 4.31
N ILE A 64 -11.76 -5.44 3.56
CA ILE A 64 -10.51 -5.57 2.80
C ILE A 64 -9.62 -4.37 3.08
N LEU A 65 -8.41 -4.63 3.57
CA LEU A 65 -7.32 -3.64 3.58
C LEU A 65 -6.41 -3.88 2.38
N HIS A 66 -6.32 -2.92 1.45
CA HIS A 66 -5.28 -2.91 0.42
C HIS A 66 -4.20 -1.88 0.76
N ALA A 67 -3.12 -2.33 1.41
CA ALA A 67 -1.95 -1.51 1.71
C ALA A 67 -1.10 -1.35 0.43
N ASN A 68 -1.38 -0.29 -0.33
CA ASN A 68 -0.80 -0.03 -1.64
C ASN A 68 0.14 1.19 -1.67
N ALA A 69 -0.03 2.14 -0.76
CA ALA A 69 0.81 3.33 -0.71
C ALA A 69 2.30 2.97 -0.61
N GLY A 70 3.12 3.65 -1.37
CA GLY A 70 4.56 3.40 -1.39
C GLY A 70 5.29 4.42 -2.25
N THR A 71 6.60 4.48 -2.05
CA THR A 71 7.51 5.32 -2.83
C THR A 71 8.74 4.52 -3.24
N TYR A 72 9.55 5.09 -4.10
CA TYR A 72 10.68 4.43 -4.72
C TYR A 72 11.96 5.27 -4.53
N VAL A 73 13.03 4.60 -4.13
CA VAL A 73 14.40 5.12 -4.13
C VAL A 73 15.26 4.09 -4.84
N GLY A 74 15.77 4.45 -5.99
CA GLY A 74 16.67 3.62 -6.79
C GLY A 74 17.99 4.32 -7.05
N GLY A 75 18.88 3.66 -7.79
CA GLY A 75 20.24 4.11 -8.09
C GLY A 75 21.27 3.50 -7.16
N ASP A 76 22.52 3.98 -7.28
CA ASP A 76 23.62 3.50 -6.47
C ASP A 76 23.47 3.98 -5.02
N LEU A 77 23.73 3.07 -4.08
CA LEU A 77 23.53 3.35 -2.65
C LEU A 77 24.38 4.53 -2.16
N VAL A 78 25.57 4.70 -2.71
CA VAL A 78 26.50 5.77 -2.33
C VAL A 78 25.94 7.17 -2.62
N ASP A 79 25.08 7.29 -3.62
CA ASP A 79 24.48 8.55 -4.07
C ASP A 79 23.09 8.79 -3.48
N ALA A 80 22.57 7.85 -2.71
CA ALA A 80 21.20 7.93 -2.20
C ALA A 80 21.04 8.99 -1.10
N ASP A 81 20.01 9.83 -1.20
CA ASP A 81 19.61 10.75 -0.12
C ASP A 81 19.08 9.97 1.09
N THR A 82 19.72 10.11 2.23
CA THR A 82 19.35 9.42 3.47
C THR A 82 17.95 9.78 3.94
N GLY A 83 17.52 11.03 3.75
CA GLY A 83 16.16 11.45 4.08
C GLY A 83 15.11 10.80 3.17
N ALA A 84 15.43 10.54 1.90
CA ALA A 84 14.56 9.78 1.01
C ALA A 84 14.50 8.29 1.40
N ILE A 85 15.63 7.72 1.85
CA ILE A 85 15.70 6.36 2.40
C ILE A 85 14.75 6.24 3.59
N ASP A 86 14.85 7.14 4.56
CA ASP A 86 14.00 7.12 5.77
C ASP A 86 12.52 7.24 5.42
N ARG A 87 12.17 8.18 4.54
CA ARG A 87 10.78 8.35 4.08
C ARG A 87 10.26 7.09 3.39
N MET A 88 11.07 6.46 2.53
CA MET A 88 10.66 5.25 1.83
C MET A 88 10.49 4.08 2.78
N LEU A 89 11.43 3.82 3.67
CA LEU A 89 11.34 2.73 4.65
C LEU A 89 10.15 2.95 5.58
N ASN A 90 9.90 4.19 6.00
CA ASN A 90 8.74 4.51 6.81
C ASN A 90 7.43 4.22 6.07
N LEU A 91 7.27 4.71 4.83
CA LEU A 91 6.04 4.49 4.07
C LEU A 91 5.86 3.02 3.64
N ASN A 92 6.91 2.42 3.06
CA ASN A 92 6.81 1.08 2.47
C ASN A 92 6.77 -0.05 3.50
N VAL A 93 7.28 0.18 4.72
CA VAL A 93 7.41 -0.86 5.76
C VAL A 93 6.65 -0.50 7.02
N ASN A 94 7.06 0.57 7.73
CA ASN A 94 6.50 0.89 9.04
C ASN A 94 5.01 1.20 8.99
N VAL A 95 4.57 2.02 8.03
CA VAL A 95 3.16 2.38 7.83
C VAL A 95 2.33 1.14 7.50
N VAL A 96 2.83 0.27 6.62
CA VAL A 96 2.12 -0.99 6.29
C VAL A 96 1.94 -1.86 7.52
N ILE A 97 2.99 -2.06 8.31
CA ILE A 97 2.94 -2.86 9.54
C ILE A 97 1.93 -2.27 10.54
N LYS A 98 1.96 -0.95 10.76
CA LYS A 98 1.04 -0.26 11.67
C LYS A 98 -0.41 -0.38 11.20
N ASN A 99 -0.68 -0.11 9.93
CA ASN A 99 -2.04 -0.22 9.40
C ASN A 99 -2.59 -1.65 9.50
N VAL A 100 -1.76 -2.66 9.25
CA VAL A 100 -2.15 -4.06 9.46
C VAL A 100 -2.41 -4.33 10.94
N HIS A 101 -1.53 -3.87 11.84
CA HIS A 101 -1.72 -3.99 13.29
C HIS A 101 -3.06 -3.39 13.73
N ASP A 102 -3.39 -2.19 13.25
CA ASP A 102 -4.58 -1.45 13.68
C ASP A 102 -5.88 -2.11 13.20
N VAL A 103 -5.90 -2.70 12.00
CA VAL A 103 -7.11 -3.35 11.46
C VAL A 103 -7.34 -4.76 12.00
N LEU A 104 -6.29 -5.45 12.47
CA LEU A 104 -6.40 -6.83 12.92
C LEU A 104 -7.41 -7.05 14.05
N PRO A 105 -7.49 -6.24 15.12
CA PRO A 105 -8.50 -6.44 16.18
C PRO A 105 -9.93 -6.44 15.62
N HIS A 106 -10.26 -5.49 14.74
CA HIS A 106 -11.57 -5.38 14.09
C HIS A 106 -11.90 -6.62 13.24
N MET A 107 -10.93 -7.11 12.47
CA MET A 107 -11.12 -8.30 11.64
C MET A 107 -11.19 -9.59 12.46
N ILE A 108 -10.39 -9.70 13.54
CA ILE A 108 -10.38 -10.85 14.45
C ILE A 108 -11.72 -10.99 15.16
N GLU A 109 -12.27 -9.90 15.70
CA GLU A 109 -13.58 -9.89 16.35
C GLU A 109 -14.68 -10.38 15.42
N ARG A 110 -14.66 -9.93 14.15
CA ARG A 110 -15.62 -10.32 13.12
C ARG A 110 -15.34 -11.72 12.53
N ARG A 111 -14.18 -12.30 12.80
CA ARG A 111 -13.68 -13.57 12.23
C ARG A 111 -13.66 -13.60 10.71
N THR A 112 -13.45 -12.47 10.10
CA THR A 112 -13.38 -12.30 8.63
C THR A 112 -12.57 -11.07 8.27
N GLY A 113 -11.84 -11.13 7.18
CA GLY A 113 -11.09 -10.01 6.61
C GLY A 113 -10.03 -10.45 5.62
N ASP A 114 -9.71 -9.55 4.71
CA ASP A 114 -8.65 -9.72 3.73
C ASP A 114 -7.64 -8.58 3.85
N ILE A 115 -6.37 -8.94 3.90
CA ILE A 115 -5.27 -7.98 3.87
C ILE A 115 -4.41 -8.26 2.64
N ILE A 116 -4.36 -7.29 1.73
CA ILE A 116 -3.58 -7.34 0.50
C ILE A 116 -2.50 -6.27 0.58
N VAL A 117 -1.24 -6.66 0.41
CA VAL A 117 -0.12 -5.71 0.43
C VAL A 117 0.54 -5.67 -0.95
N THR A 118 0.78 -4.48 -1.47
CA THR A 118 1.55 -4.31 -2.72
C THR A 118 3.04 -4.44 -2.43
N SER A 119 3.58 -5.61 -2.77
CA SER A 119 5.00 -5.93 -2.77
C SER A 119 5.64 -5.56 -4.13
N SER A 120 6.57 -6.34 -4.62
CA SER A 120 7.24 -6.20 -5.92
C SER A 120 7.92 -7.51 -6.30
N LEU A 121 8.23 -7.71 -7.58
CA LEU A 121 9.18 -8.73 -8.00
C LEU A 121 10.56 -8.54 -7.34
N ALA A 122 10.96 -7.31 -7.02
CA ALA A 122 12.17 -7.01 -6.25
C ALA A 122 12.20 -7.64 -4.84
N ALA A 123 11.09 -8.20 -4.35
CA ALA A 123 11.02 -8.97 -3.11
C ALA A 123 11.42 -10.45 -3.27
N HIS A 124 11.76 -10.90 -4.47
CA HIS A 124 12.04 -12.33 -4.76
C HIS A 124 13.45 -12.59 -5.24
N PHE A 125 14.16 -11.56 -5.70
CA PHE A 125 15.57 -11.63 -6.09
C PHE A 125 16.27 -10.28 -5.90
N PRO A 126 17.60 -10.26 -5.65
CA PRO A 126 18.36 -9.03 -5.47
C PRO A 126 18.38 -8.20 -6.75
N THR A 127 18.05 -6.92 -6.66
CA THR A 127 18.08 -5.96 -7.75
C THR A 127 19.19 -4.92 -7.47
N PRO A 128 20.36 -4.97 -8.16
CA PRO A 128 21.52 -4.17 -7.81
C PRO A 128 21.32 -2.66 -7.99
N TRP A 129 20.38 -2.26 -8.84
CA TRP A 129 20.08 -0.84 -9.14
C TRP A 129 19.04 -0.20 -8.20
N GLU A 130 18.59 -0.92 -7.17
CA GLU A 130 17.56 -0.43 -6.23
C GLU A 130 17.66 -1.10 -4.86
N PRO A 131 18.86 -1.13 -4.23
CA PRO A 131 19.11 -1.95 -3.05
C PRO A 131 18.19 -1.59 -1.87
N VAL A 132 17.90 -0.31 -1.66
CA VAL A 132 17.02 0.13 -0.55
C VAL A 132 15.57 -0.23 -0.83
N TYR A 133 15.09 -0.02 -2.07
CA TYR A 133 13.73 -0.41 -2.46
C TYR A 133 13.52 -1.91 -2.34
N ALA A 134 14.44 -2.71 -2.90
CA ALA A 134 14.41 -4.16 -2.79
C ALA A 134 14.35 -4.62 -1.33
N SER A 135 15.20 -4.05 -0.46
CA SER A 135 15.19 -4.35 0.98
C SER A 135 13.83 -4.08 1.62
N SER A 136 13.17 -2.96 1.28
CA SER A 136 11.83 -2.65 1.78
C SER A 136 10.79 -3.69 1.35
N LYS A 137 10.87 -4.17 0.11
CA LYS A 137 9.93 -5.16 -0.43
C LYS A 137 10.18 -6.59 0.08
N TRP A 138 11.44 -6.96 0.34
CA TRP A 138 11.77 -8.19 1.06
C TRP A 138 11.23 -8.18 2.51
N ALA A 139 11.37 -7.07 3.22
CA ALA A 139 10.81 -6.90 4.56
C ALA A 139 9.29 -7.12 4.56
N ILE A 140 8.57 -6.52 3.62
CA ILE A 140 7.12 -6.68 3.47
C ILE A 140 6.74 -8.12 3.09
N ASN A 141 7.48 -8.77 2.22
CA ASN A 141 7.20 -10.16 1.84
C ASN A 141 7.35 -11.10 3.05
N CYS A 142 8.39 -10.92 3.85
CA CYS A 142 8.58 -11.65 5.11
C CYS A 142 7.43 -11.38 6.10
N PHE A 143 7.07 -10.11 6.30
CA PHE A 143 6.00 -9.70 7.19
C PHE A 143 4.66 -10.35 6.82
N VAL A 144 4.25 -10.26 5.56
CA VAL A 144 3.00 -10.85 5.05
C VAL A 144 2.94 -12.34 5.32
N GLN A 145 4.00 -13.08 5.00
CA GLN A 145 4.06 -14.53 5.23
C GLN A 145 3.97 -14.90 6.72
N THR A 146 4.57 -14.07 7.59
CA THR A 146 4.58 -14.30 9.03
C THR A 146 3.22 -14.00 9.64
N VAL A 147 2.64 -12.84 9.35
CA VAL A 147 1.31 -12.44 9.88
C VAL A 147 0.23 -13.41 9.40
N ARG A 148 0.27 -13.83 8.14
CA ARG A 148 -0.66 -14.84 7.60
C ARG A 148 -0.75 -16.07 8.49
N ARG A 149 0.41 -16.57 8.99
CA ARG A 149 0.46 -17.76 9.88
C ARG A 149 -0.11 -17.50 11.27
N GLN A 150 -0.05 -16.25 11.74
CA GLN A 150 -0.61 -15.89 13.04
C GLN A 150 -2.14 -15.79 13.01
N VAL A 151 -2.71 -15.27 11.90
CA VAL A 151 -4.10 -14.84 11.85
C VAL A 151 -5.04 -15.80 11.10
N PHE A 152 -4.53 -16.80 10.37
CA PHE A 152 -5.38 -17.71 9.59
C PHE A 152 -6.43 -18.44 10.46
N LYS A 153 -6.10 -18.76 11.71
CA LYS A 153 -7.01 -19.39 12.68
C LYS A 153 -8.20 -18.51 13.07
N HIS A 154 -8.12 -17.22 12.78
CA HIS A 154 -9.19 -16.25 13.01
C HIS A 154 -10.05 -16.00 11.75
N GLY A 155 -9.85 -16.75 10.66
CA GLY A 155 -10.57 -16.57 9.41
C GLY A 155 -10.09 -15.39 8.55
N ILE A 156 -8.90 -14.84 8.85
CA ILE A 156 -8.33 -13.70 8.12
C ILE A 156 -7.35 -14.20 7.07
N ARG A 157 -7.47 -13.68 5.85
CA ARG A 157 -6.55 -13.96 4.74
C ARG A 157 -5.57 -12.81 4.58
N VAL A 158 -4.27 -13.14 4.47
CA VAL A 158 -3.22 -12.15 4.25
C VAL A 158 -2.39 -12.59 3.05
N GLY A 159 -2.20 -11.70 2.10
CA GLY A 159 -1.44 -11.95 0.89
C GLY A 159 -0.75 -10.72 0.34
N SER A 160 0.13 -10.93 -0.62
CA SER A 160 0.78 -9.84 -1.36
C SER A 160 0.61 -9.99 -2.85
N ILE A 161 0.58 -8.85 -3.54
CA ILE A 161 0.70 -8.76 -4.99
C ILE A 161 2.12 -8.29 -5.29
N SER A 162 2.84 -9.01 -6.14
CA SER A 162 4.22 -8.70 -6.54
C SER A 162 4.28 -8.27 -8.02
N PRO A 163 3.95 -7.02 -8.33
CA PRO A 163 4.01 -6.53 -9.72
C PRO A 163 5.46 -6.51 -10.24
N GLY A 164 5.59 -6.72 -11.54
CA GLY A 164 6.77 -6.31 -12.30
C GLY A 164 6.79 -4.79 -12.53
N PRO A 165 7.60 -4.30 -13.47
CA PRO A 165 7.61 -2.89 -13.83
C PRO A 165 6.23 -2.47 -14.36
N VAL A 166 5.59 -1.52 -13.67
CA VAL A 166 4.32 -0.91 -14.08
C VAL A 166 4.56 0.56 -14.34
N ILE A 167 4.27 1.02 -15.56
CA ILE A 167 4.41 2.43 -15.91
C ILE A 167 3.36 3.23 -15.14
N SER A 168 3.82 3.97 -14.14
CA SER A 168 3.01 4.77 -13.24
C SER A 168 3.81 5.98 -12.74
N ALA A 169 3.16 6.86 -11.97
CA ALA A 169 3.83 7.97 -11.32
C ALA A 169 5.02 7.54 -10.43
N LEU A 170 5.01 6.32 -9.90
CA LEU A 170 6.12 5.76 -9.12
C LEU A 170 7.43 5.68 -9.92
N LEU A 171 7.36 5.56 -11.23
CA LEU A 171 8.51 5.44 -12.13
C LEU A 171 8.72 6.71 -12.97
N ALA A 172 8.10 7.84 -12.62
CA ALA A 172 8.18 9.07 -13.39
C ALA A 172 9.64 9.56 -13.58
N ASP A 173 10.49 9.30 -12.60
CA ASP A 173 11.90 9.71 -12.60
C ASP A 173 12.83 8.71 -13.31
N TRP A 174 12.29 7.62 -13.85
CA TRP A 174 13.12 6.67 -14.59
C TRP A 174 13.55 7.23 -15.95
N PRO A 175 14.84 7.03 -16.34
CA PRO A 175 15.31 7.42 -17.65
C PRO A 175 14.46 6.80 -18.76
N PRO A 176 14.21 7.51 -19.88
CA PRO A 176 13.38 7.00 -20.98
C PRO A 176 13.82 5.64 -21.55
N LYS A 177 15.13 5.35 -21.50
CA LYS A 177 15.70 4.05 -21.92
C LYS A 177 15.19 2.94 -20.99
N LYS A 178 15.25 3.13 -19.68
CA LYS A 178 14.81 2.15 -18.66
C LYS A 178 13.29 1.91 -18.74
N LEU A 179 12.52 2.96 -19.01
CA LEU A 179 11.07 2.85 -19.23
C LEU A 179 10.71 2.06 -20.49
N LYS A 180 11.55 2.11 -21.55
CA LYS A 180 11.35 1.29 -22.77
C LYS A 180 11.68 -0.19 -22.55
N GLU A 181 12.68 -0.49 -21.74
CA GLU A 181 13.08 -1.85 -21.40
C GLU A 181 12.06 -2.54 -20.45
N ALA A 182 11.24 -1.77 -19.77
CA ALA A 182 10.18 -2.23 -18.86
C ALA A 182 8.83 -2.50 -19.57
N ARG A 183 8.74 -2.25 -20.88
CA ARG A 183 7.56 -2.56 -21.72
C ARG A 183 7.70 -3.91 -22.38
#